data_ead40d780b832587d3f254c418c31cdc
#
_entry.id   ead40d780b832587d3f254c418c31cdc
#
_cell.length_a   1.000
_cell.length_b   1.000
_cell.length_c   1.000
_cell.angle_alpha   90.00
_cell.angle_beta   90.00
_cell.angle_gamma   90.00
#
_symmetry.space_group_name_H-M   'P 1'
#
loop_
_entity.id
_entity.type
_entity.pdbx_description
1 polymer ?
#
loop_
_entity_poly.entity_id
_entity_poly.type
_entity_poly.pdbx_seq_one_letter_code
_entity_poly.pdbx_strand_id
1 'polypeptide(L)'
;MSIWELLLAFVVVVLMLVALLANVLVLMCFLYSADIRKQVPGLFILNLTFCNLLMAVSSMPLTLAGIIYKSQPAGDQVCHVVGFLETFLTTSSMLSMAALSMDRWIAVVFPLSYHSKMRYRDAALILSYTWLHSASFPIVAASLSWVGFHHLYASCTLYNKRPEDRTQFVIFTGVFHALSFLLSLVVLCFTYLKVLKVARFHCKRIDVITMQTLVLLVDIHPSVRERCLEEQRRRRQRATKKISTFIGTFILCFAPYVITRLVELSSVVHISAHWGIISKCLAYSKAVSDPFVYSLLRHQYKKTWKDIINKILKRSSINSSALAGESHNRNLPPLNE
;
A
#
# COMPACT_ATOMS: atom_id res chain seq x y z
N MET A 1 -4.21 26.94 17.71
CA MET A 1 -3.55 25.72 17.22
C MET A 1 -2.15 25.67 17.82
N SER A 2 -1.77 24.57 18.47
CA SER A 2 -0.41 24.39 18.98
C SER A 2 0.57 24.09 17.83
N ILE A 3 1.88 24.25 18.07
CA ILE A 3 2.93 23.90 17.08
C ILE A 3 2.82 22.42 16.70
N TRP A 4 2.49 21.56 17.66
CA TRP A 4 2.29 20.13 17.41
C TRP A 4 1.11 19.84 16.48
N GLU A 5 -0.01 20.52 16.67
CA GLU A 5 -1.20 20.37 15.79
C GLU A 5 -0.90 20.84 14.37
N LEU A 6 -0.15 21.95 14.24
CA LEU A 6 0.28 22.44 12.93
C LEU A 6 1.21 21.43 12.23
N LEU A 7 2.15 20.84 12.95
CA LEU A 7 3.03 19.81 12.43
C LEU A 7 2.25 18.57 11.97
N LEU A 8 1.31 18.10 12.80
CA LEU A 8 0.48 16.93 12.47
C LEU A 8 -0.42 17.21 11.24
N ALA A 9 -1.02 18.38 11.16
CA ALA A 9 -1.80 18.81 9.99
C ALA A 9 -0.92 18.83 8.74
N PHE A 10 0.28 19.39 8.80
CA PHE A 10 1.25 19.38 7.71
C PHE A 10 1.61 17.95 7.27
N VAL A 11 1.86 17.03 8.22
CA VAL A 11 2.14 15.62 7.93
C VAL A 11 0.97 14.98 7.18
N VAL A 12 -0.29 15.20 7.60
CA VAL A 12 -1.47 14.66 6.90
C VAL A 12 -1.58 15.21 5.48
N VAL A 13 -1.33 16.50 5.26
CA VAL A 13 -1.32 17.10 3.91
C VAL A 13 -0.26 16.45 3.02
N VAL A 14 0.97 16.27 3.52
CA VAL A 14 2.04 15.62 2.76
C VAL A 14 1.67 14.16 2.44
N LEU A 15 1.17 13.40 3.41
CA LEU A 15 0.72 12.02 3.20
C LEU A 15 -0.38 11.94 2.13
N MET A 16 -1.36 12.84 2.19
CA MET A 16 -2.46 12.91 1.23
C MET A 16 -1.95 13.19 -0.19
N LEU A 17 -1.12 14.22 -0.37
CA LEU A 17 -0.58 14.58 -1.68
C LEU A 17 0.30 13.48 -2.28
N VAL A 18 1.20 12.89 -1.49
CA VAL A 18 2.08 11.81 -1.97
C VAL A 18 1.27 10.55 -2.28
N ALA A 19 0.27 10.21 -1.45
CA ALA A 19 -0.63 9.09 -1.71
C ALA A 19 -1.40 9.27 -3.02
N LEU A 20 -1.97 10.47 -3.26
CA LEU A 20 -2.68 10.77 -4.51
C LEU A 20 -1.75 10.65 -5.73
N LEU A 21 -0.61 11.34 -5.72
CA LEU A 21 0.31 11.35 -6.86
C LEU A 21 0.85 9.96 -7.18
N ALA A 22 1.30 9.22 -6.16
CA ALA A 22 1.89 7.91 -6.35
C ALA A 22 0.87 6.86 -6.82
N ASN A 23 -0.34 6.86 -6.27
CA ASN A 23 -1.39 5.91 -6.65
C ASN A 23 -2.01 6.26 -8.01
N VAL A 24 -2.17 7.54 -8.36
CA VAL A 24 -2.56 7.95 -9.72
C VAL A 24 -1.52 7.49 -10.74
N LEU A 25 -0.21 7.61 -10.44
CA LEU A 25 0.83 7.12 -11.33
C LEU A 25 0.76 5.59 -11.52
N VAL A 26 0.48 4.82 -10.45
CA VAL A 26 0.25 3.36 -10.56
C VAL A 26 -0.95 3.06 -11.46
N LEU A 27 -2.06 3.78 -11.27
CA LEU A 27 -3.27 3.62 -12.08
C LEU A 27 -2.99 3.95 -13.55
N MET A 28 -2.27 5.03 -13.84
CA MET A 28 -1.86 5.38 -15.20
C MET A 28 -1.01 4.28 -15.84
N CYS A 29 -0.02 3.73 -15.11
CA CYS A 29 0.77 2.60 -15.60
C CYS A 29 -0.09 1.38 -15.90
N PHE A 30 -1.07 1.09 -15.05
CA PHE A 30 -1.99 -0.03 -15.24
C PHE A 30 -2.88 0.17 -16.48
N LEU A 31 -3.40 1.37 -16.69
CA LEU A 31 -4.22 1.70 -17.85
C LEU A 31 -3.41 1.70 -19.16
N TYR A 32 -2.18 2.19 -19.11
CA TYR A 32 -1.31 2.32 -20.28
C TYR A 32 -0.74 0.98 -20.77
N SER A 33 -0.34 0.08 -19.87
CA SER A 33 0.36 -1.16 -20.21
C SER A 33 -0.56 -2.38 -20.16
N ALA A 34 -0.79 -3.01 -21.33
CA ALA A 34 -1.51 -4.29 -21.42
C ALA A 34 -0.78 -5.43 -20.69
N ASP A 35 0.57 -5.41 -20.67
CA ASP A 35 1.37 -6.42 -19.99
C ASP A 35 1.19 -6.40 -18.47
N ILE A 36 0.97 -5.21 -17.88
CA ILE A 36 0.66 -5.06 -16.46
C ILE A 36 -0.75 -5.57 -16.18
N ARG A 37 -1.73 -5.23 -17.03
CA ARG A 37 -3.14 -5.65 -16.87
C ARG A 37 -3.34 -7.16 -16.96
N LYS A 38 -2.58 -7.83 -17.81
CA LYS A 38 -2.68 -9.30 -18.01
C LYS A 38 -2.10 -10.12 -16.86
N GLN A 39 -1.46 -9.50 -15.89
CA GLN A 39 -0.89 -10.23 -14.74
C GLN A 39 -1.92 -10.38 -13.63
N VAL A 40 -2.05 -11.60 -13.09
CA VAL A 40 -2.97 -11.91 -11.98
C VAL A 40 -2.78 -10.98 -10.78
N PRO A 41 -1.55 -10.71 -10.28
CA PRO A 41 -1.35 -9.77 -9.18
C PRO A 41 -1.75 -8.33 -9.50
N GLY A 42 -1.96 -7.98 -10.76
CA GLY A 42 -2.49 -6.69 -11.18
C GLY A 42 -3.85 -6.37 -10.58
N LEU A 43 -4.73 -7.37 -10.39
CA LEU A 43 -6.03 -7.20 -9.74
C LEU A 43 -5.90 -6.74 -8.28
N PHE A 44 -5.01 -7.37 -7.52
CA PHE A 44 -4.78 -7.00 -6.12
C PHE A 44 -4.12 -5.61 -5.99
N ILE A 45 -3.18 -5.30 -6.90
CA ILE A 45 -2.53 -3.99 -6.96
C ILE A 45 -3.56 -2.91 -7.33
N LEU A 46 -4.46 -3.18 -8.26
CA LEU A 46 -5.52 -2.25 -8.65
C LEU A 46 -6.47 -1.97 -7.48
N ASN A 47 -6.92 -3.03 -6.77
CA ASN A 47 -7.74 -2.89 -5.58
C ASN A 47 -7.03 -2.05 -4.49
N LEU A 48 -5.75 -2.34 -4.24
CA LEU A 48 -4.95 -1.60 -3.27
C LEU A 48 -4.82 -0.12 -3.66
N THR A 49 -4.57 0.15 -4.93
CA THR A 49 -4.50 1.52 -5.49
C THR A 49 -5.83 2.25 -5.33
N PHE A 50 -6.94 1.58 -5.61
CA PHE A 50 -8.29 2.12 -5.41
C PHE A 50 -8.57 2.46 -3.94
N CYS A 51 -8.28 1.54 -3.02
CA CYS A 51 -8.42 1.78 -1.58
C CYS A 51 -7.58 2.98 -1.12
N ASN A 52 -6.34 3.08 -1.57
CA ASN A 52 -5.43 4.17 -1.21
C ASN A 52 -5.91 5.52 -1.75
N LEU A 53 -6.42 5.58 -2.99
CA LEU A 53 -6.98 6.80 -3.57
C LEU A 53 -8.23 7.25 -2.83
N LEU A 54 -9.16 6.33 -2.55
CA LEU A 54 -10.36 6.67 -1.77
C LEU A 54 -10.01 7.13 -0.36
N MET A 55 -9.06 6.49 0.31
CA MET A 55 -8.57 6.92 1.62
C MET A 55 -8.02 8.35 1.57
N ALA A 56 -7.25 8.68 0.54
CA ALA A 56 -6.65 10.00 0.39
C ALA A 56 -7.67 11.11 0.10
N VAL A 57 -8.80 10.80 -0.55
CA VAL A 57 -9.84 11.82 -0.86
C VAL A 57 -11.00 11.86 0.14
N SER A 58 -11.16 10.85 1.00
CA SER A 58 -12.25 10.79 1.97
C SER A 58 -11.76 10.97 3.42
N SER A 59 -11.00 10.01 3.94
CA SER A 59 -10.64 9.97 5.37
C SER A 59 -9.55 10.97 5.75
N MET A 60 -8.51 11.13 4.89
CA MET A 60 -7.41 12.05 5.22
C MET A 60 -7.85 13.52 5.28
N PRO A 61 -8.68 14.07 4.34
CA PRO A 61 -9.17 15.44 4.45
C PRO A 61 -10.02 15.69 5.67
N LEU A 62 -10.89 14.73 6.07
CA LEU A 62 -11.70 14.87 7.27
C LEU A 62 -10.87 14.77 8.55
N THR A 63 -9.83 13.95 8.57
CA THR A 63 -8.88 13.92 9.69
C THR A 63 -8.11 15.24 9.79
N LEU A 64 -7.67 15.80 8.67
CA LEU A 64 -7.03 17.11 8.61
C LEU A 64 -7.96 18.21 9.20
N ALA A 65 -9.22 18.22 8.76
CA ALA A 65 -10.21 19.16 9.28
C ALA A 65 -10.48 18.92 10.77
N GLY A 66 -10.54 17.67 11.23
CA GLY A 66 -10.69 17.31 12.64
C GLY A 66 -9.54 17.81 13.51
N ILE A 67 -8.30 17.79 13.01
CA ILE A 67 -7.12 18.36 13.71
C ILE A 67 -7.24 19.90 13.82
N ILE A 68 -7.66 20.55 12.72
CA ILE A 68 -7.75 22.02 12.66
C ILE A 68 -8.89 22.55 13.53
N TYR A 69 -10.08 21.97 13.40
CA TYR A 69 -11.28 22.44 14.10
C TYR A 69 -11.46 21.84 15.50
N LYS A 70 -10.73 20.79 15.86
CA LYS A 70 -10.83 20.04 17.15
C LYS A 70 -12.23 19.47 17.41
N SER A 71 -13.07 19.40 16.41
CA SER A 71 -14.44 18.94 16.45
C SER A 71 -14.77 18.21 15.17
N GLN A 72 -15.94 17.60 15.13
CA GLN A 72 -16.44 16.96 13.92
C GLN A 72 -16.62 18.01 12.80
N PRO A 73 -15.86 17.91 11.70
CA PRO A 73 -15.84 18.97 10.67
C PRO A 73 -17.02 18.89 9.70
N ALA A 74 -17.72 17.75 9.68
CA ALA A 74 -18.84 17.47 8.79
C ALA A 74 -20.02 16.93 9.60
N GLY A 75 -21.24 17.01 9.05
CA GLY A 75 -22.43 16.47 9.68
C GLY A 75 -22.35 14.97 9.96
N ASP A 76 -23.18 14.47 10.85
CA ASP A 76 -23.16 13.06 11.33
C ASP A 76 -23.21 12.05 10.17
N GLN A 77 -24.02 12.32 9.14
CA GLN A 77 -24.13 11.44 7.97
C GLN A 77 -22.81 11.27 7.24
N VAL A 78 -22.09 12.37 6.98
CA VAL A 78 -20.78 12.33 6.31
C VAL A 78 -19.76 11.60 7.19
N CYS A 79 -19.79 11.86 8.48
CA CYS A 79 -18.91 11.17 9.44
C CYS A 79 -19.15 9.66 9.46
N HIS A 80 -20.41 9.22 9.47
CA HIS A 80 -20.77 7.80 9.40
C HIS A 80 -20.28 7.15 8.10
N VAL A 81 -20.52 7.79 6.95
CA VAL A 81 -20.06 7.28 5.65
C VAL A 81 -18.53 7.17 5.60
N VAL A 82 -17.82 8.21 6.06
CA VAL A 82 -16.35 8.19 6.02
C VAL A 82 -15.75 7.21 7.02
N GLY A 83 -16.33 7.09 8.22
CA GLY A 83 -15.91 6.08 9.20
C GLY A 83 -16.15 4.64 8.72
N PHE A 84 -17.27 4.42 8.02
CA PHE A 84 -17.54 3.16 7.33
C PHE A 84 -16.48 2.89 6.25
N LEU A 85 -16.26 3.85 5.34
CA LEU A 85 -15.29 3.73 4.26
C LEU A 85 -13.89 3.51 4.80
N GLU A 86 -13.47 4.21 5.82
CA GLU A 86 -12.15 4.05 6.42
C GLU A 86 -11.93 2.62 6.93
N THR A 87 -12.91 2.08 7.67
CA THR A 87 -12.83 0.71 8.19
C THR A 87 -12.79 -0.31 7.05
N PHE A 88 -13.64 -0.14 6.04
CA PHE A 88 -13.68 -0.98 4.85
C PHE A 88 -12.37 -0.93 4.07
N LEU A 89 -11.88 0.27 3.74
CA LEU A 89 -10.68 0.48 2.91
C LEU A 89 -9.42 -0.02 3.61
N THR A 90 -9.29 0.23 4.91
CA THR A 90 -8.15 -0.25 5.70
C THR A 90 -8.11 -1.77 5.75
N THR A 91 -9.25 -2.42 6.00
CA THR A 91 -9.35 -3.88 6.03
C THR A 91 -9.08 -4.49 4.66
N SER A 92 -9.68 -3.92 3.60
CA SER A 92 -9.44 -4.35 2.23
C SER A 92 -7.96 -4.22 1.83
N SER A 93 -7.28 -3.16 2.27
CA SER A 93 -5.84 -3.00 2.06
C SER A 93 -5.02 -4.07 2.78
N MET A 94 -5.32 -4.37 4.05
CA MET A 94 -4.62 -5.42 4.83
C MET A 94 -4.75 -6.80 4.17
N LEU A 95 -5.98 -7.18 3.80
CA LEU A 95 -6.25 -8.48 3.16
C LEU A 95 -5.69 -8.56 1.73
N SER A 96 -5.69 -7.46 0.98
CA SER A 96 -5.07 -7.42 -0.37
C SER A 96 -3.56 -7.61 -0.30
N MET A 97 -2.91 -7.11 0.75
CA MET A 97 -1.49 -7.37 0.97
C MET A 97 -1.22 -8.84 1.32
N ALA A 98 -2.07 -9.45 2.13
CA ALA A 98 -2.02 -10.88 2.41
C ALA A 98 -2.21 -11.70 1.12
N ALA A 99 -3.17 -11.33 0.27
CA ALA A 99 -3.40 -11.96 -1.02
C ALA A 99 -2.20 -11.82 -1.98
N LEU A 100 -1.60 -10.63 -2.06
CA LEU A 100 -0.35 -10.41 -2.82
C LEU A 100 0.82 -11.25 -2.31
N SER A 101 0.92 -11.47 -1.00
CA SER A 101 1.95 -12.34 -0.42
C SER A 101 1.73 -13.80 -0.77
N MET A 102 0.47 -14.26 -0.78
CA MET A 102 0.10 -15.62 -1.23
C MET A 102 0.42 -15.82 -2.71
N ASP A 103 0.08 -14.86 -3.57
CA ASP A 103 0.44 -14.90 -4.99
C ASP A 103 1.96 -15.05 -5.17
N ARG A 104 2.76 -14.27 -4.45
CA ARG A 104 4.21 -14.38 -4.50
C ARG A 104 4.73 -15.72 -4.00
N TRP A 105 4.14 -16.26 -2.94
CA TRP A 105 4.48 -17.58 -2.44
C TRP A 105 4.21 -18.67 -3.48
N ILE A 106 3.02 -18.68 -4.11
CA ILE A 106 2.67 -19.66 -5.15
C ILE A 106 3.63 -19.53 -6.34
N ALA A 107 3.94 -18.31 -6.78
CA ALA A 107 4.83 -18.07 -7.91
C ALA A 107 6.28 -18.55 -7.66
N VAL A 108 6.75 -18.49 -6.42
CA VAL A 108 8.13 -18.90 -6.07
C VAL A 108 8.23 -20.39 -5.75
N VAL A 109 7.22 -20.96 -5.08
CA VAL A 109 7.25 -22.37 -4.67
C VAL A 109 6.83 -23.32 -5.79
N PHE A 110 5.90 -22.87 -6.65
CA PHE A 110 5.34 -23.67 -7.74
C PHE A 110 5.47 -22.97 -9.11
N PRO A 111 6.69 -22.63 -9.57
CA PRO A 111 6.86 -21.80 -10.76
C PRO A 111 6.27 -22.45 -12.02
N LEU A 112 6.41 -23.77 -12.19
CA LEU A 112 5.88 -24.52 -13.34
C LEU A 112 4.35 -24.68 -13.30
N SER A 113 3.77 -24.69 -12.11
CA SER A 113 2.32 -24.87 -11.91
C SER A 113 1.61 -23.57 -11.54
N TYR A 114 2.29 -22.42 -11.62
CA TYR A 114 1.73 -21.13 -11.22
C TYR A 114 0.45 -20.81 -11.98
N HIS A 115 0.45 -20.93 -13.31
CA HIS A 115 -0.69 -20.62 -14.16
C HIS A 115 -1.90 -21.53 -13.95
N SER A 116 -1.71 -22.75 -13.41
CA SER A 116 -2.82 -23.64 -13.05
C SER A 116 -3.37 -23.38 -11.65
N LYS A 117 -2.52 -22.87 -10.72
CA LYS A 117 -2.87 -22.64 -9.30
C LYS A 117 -3.36 -21.23 -8.99
N MET A 118 -3.02 -20.24 -9.83
CA MET A 118 -3.40 -18.85 -9.64
C MET A 118 -3.86 -18.26 -10.98
N ARG A 119 -5.11 -18.50 -11.31
CA ARG A 119 -5.79 -17.95 -12.50
C ARG A 119 -6.51 -16.66 -12.13
N TYR A 120 -6.96 -15.91 -13.13
CA TYR A 120 -7.79 -14.72 -12.93
C TYR A 120 -9.05 -15.00 -12.10
N ARG A 121 -9.69 -16.17 -12.30
CA ARG A 121 -10.86 -16.59 -11.52
C ARG A 121 -10.53 -16.75 -10.04
N ASP A 122 -9.39 -17.36 -9.72
CA ASP A 122 -8.95 -17.61 -8.36
C ASP A 122 -8.63 -16.26 -7.66
N ALA A 123 -7.97 -15.34 -8.36
CA ALA A 123 -7.72 -14.00 -7.86
C ALA A 123 -9.01 -13.18 -7.66
N ALA A 124 -9.98 -13.31 -8.58
CA ALA A 124 -11.28 -12.65 -8.44
C ALA A 124 -12.07 -13.21 -7.24
N LEU A 125 -12.03 -14.52 -6.97
CA LEU A 125 -12.65 -15.13 -5.79
C LEU A 125 -11.99 -14.63 -4.49
N ILE A 126 -10.66 -14.55 -4.44
CA ILE A 126 -9.93 -14.00 -3.29
C ILE A 126 -10.31 -12.54 -3.08
N LEU A 127 -10.42 -11.75 -4.16
CA LEU A 127 -10.82 -10.35 -4.08
C LEU A 127 -12.27 -10.19 -3.62
N SER A 128 -13.19 -11.03 -4.11
CA SER A 128 -14.58 -11.05 -3.64
C SER A 128 -14.69 -11.37 -2.15
N TYR A 129 -13.94 -12.36 -1.69
CA TYR A 129 -13.83 -12.67 -0.26
C TYR A 129 -13.28 -11.46 0.52
N THR A 130 -12.22 -10.83 0.01
CA THR A 130 -11.63 -9.61 0.62
C THR A 130 -12.68 -8.52 0.80
N TRP A 131 -13.50 -8.26 -0.20
CA TRP A 131 -14.53 -7.22 -0.14
C TRP A 131 -15.67 -7.58 0.81
N LEU A 132 -16.17 -8.82 0.75
CA LEU A 132 -17.21 -9.30 1.66
C LEU A 132 -16.74 -9.23 3.13
N HIS A 133 -15.54 -9.71 3.40
CA HIS A 133 -14.95 -9.63 4.73
C HIS A 133 -14.75 -8.18 5.19
N SER A 134 -14.23 -7.32 4.31
CA SER A 134 -13.99 -5.90 4.64
C SER A 134 -15.28 -5.13 4.87
N ALA A 135 -16.39 -5.50 4.22
CA ALA A 135 -17.68 -4.86 4.39
C ALA A 135 -18.43 -5.35 5.64
N SER A 136 -18.21 -6.59 6.08
CA SER A 136 -18.97 -7.21 7.16
C SER A 136 -18.89 -6.41 8.48
N PHE A 137 -17.68 -6.01 8.89
CA PHE A 137 -17.46 -5.29 10.14
C PHE A 137 -18.07 -3.87 10.15
N PRO A 138 -17.78 -3.01 9.15
CA PRO A 138 -18.38 -1.68 9.14
C PRO A 138 -19.90 -1.70 8.95
N ILE A 139 -20.49 -2.71 8.29
CA ILE A 139 -21.95 -2.89 8.22
C ILE A 139 -22.52 -3.14 9.62
N VAL A 140 -21.93 -4.08 10.39
CA VAL A 140 -22.36 -4.35 11.77
C VAL A 140 -22.18 -3.11 12.65
N ALA A 141 -21.03 -2.44 12.56
CA ALA A 141 -20.76 -1.23 13.33
C ALA A 141 -21.76 -0.10 13.00
N ALA A 142 -22.11 0.08 11.73
CA ALA A 142 -23.10 1.07 11.31
C ALA A 142 -24.50 0.73 11.82
N SER A 143 -24.92 -0.52 11.76
CA SER A 143 -26.23 -0.97 12.26
C SER A 143 -26.39 -0.80 13.78
N LEU A 144 -25.30 -0.89 14.53
CA LEU A 144 -25.25 -0.68 15.98
C LEU A 144 -24.94 0.77 16.38
N SER A 145 -24.80 1.69 15.42
CA SER A 145 -24.39 3.08 15.63
C SER A 145 -23.03 3.23 16.34
N TRP A 146 -22.11 2.32 16.04
CA TRP A 146 -20.74 2.31 16.56
C TRP A 146 -19.74 2.99 15.62
N VAL A 147 -20.18 3.98 14.88
CA VAL A 147 -19.36 4.82 14.01
C VAL A 147 -19.59 6.28 14.38
N GLY A 148 -18.52 7.05 14.51
CA GLY A 148 -18.63 8.47 14.86
C GLY A 148 -17.27 9.15 14.90
N PHE A 149 -17.30 10.45 15.22
CA PHE A 149 -16.09 11.24 15.38
C PHE A 149 -15.41 10.90 16.71
N HIS A 150 -14.15 10.56 16.66
CA HIS A 150 -13.33 10.21 17.80
C HIS A 150 -12.22 11.24 18.01
N HIS A 151 -12.29 11.98 19.11
CA HIS A 151 -11.35 13.07 19.42
C HIS A 151 -9.90 12.61 19.52
N LEU A 152 -9.63 11.40 20.03
CA LEU A 152 -8.28 10.84 20.16
C LEU A 152 -7.56 10.74 18.81
N TYR A 153 -8.29 10.46 17.74
CA TYR A 153 -7.75 10.28 16.38
C TYR A 153 -8.09 11.45 15.45
N ALA A 154 -8.81 12.44 15.95
CA ALA A 154 -9.36 13.56 15.16
C ALA A 154 -10.06 13.12 13.88
N SER A 155 -10.76 11.99 13.90
CA SER A 155 -11.33 11.36 12.70
C SER A 155 -12.64 10.63 12.98
N CYS A 156 -13.43 10.43 11.92
CA CYS A 156 -14.58 9.54 11.95
C CYS A 156 -14.14 8.09 11.81
N THR A 157 -14.43 7.27 12.81
CA THR A 157 -13.96 5.87 12.89
C THR A 157 -14.91 5.05 13.77
N LEU A 158 -14.56 3.79 14.04
CA LEU A 158 -15.29 2.97 15.00
C LEU A 158 -15.28 3.65 16.38
N TYR A 159 -16.45 3.98 16.90
CA TYR A 159 -16.58 4.68 18.16
C TYR A 159 -17.93 4.36 18.79
N ASN A 160 -17.92 3.92 20.06
CA ASN A 160 -19.14 3.69 20.84
C ASN A 160 -19.38 4.83 21.82
N LYS A 161 -20.53 5.51 21.68
CA LYS A 161 -20.97 6.58 22.57
C LYS A 161 -21.76 6.05 23.77
N ARG A 162 -22.25 4.79 23.71
CA ARG A 162 -23.14 4.22 24.72
C ARG A 162 -22.37 3.40 25.75
N PRO A 163 -22.41 3.75 27.05
CA PRO A 163 -21.74 2.96 28.09
C PRO A 163 -22.28 1.53 28.19
N GLU A 164 -23.57 1.34 27.91
CA GLU A 164 -24.30 0.08 27.99
C GLU A 164 -23.73 -1.00 27.04
N ASP A 165 -23.30 -0.59 25.84
CA ASP A 165 -22.79 -1.48 24.81
C ASP A 165 -21.25 -1.70 24.88
N ARG A 166 -20.61 -1.18 25.95
CA ARG A 166 -19.14 -1.15 26.03
C ARG A 166 -18.52 -2.54 25.89
N THR A 167 -19.03 -3.53 26.61
CA THR A 167 -18.48 -4.90 26.57
C THR A 167 -18.60 -5.50 25.17
N GLN A 168 -19.74 -5.33 24.52
CA GLN A 168 -19.97 -5.82 23.15
C GLN A 168 -19.06 -5.12 22.16
N PHE A 169 -18.88 -3.81 22.28
CA PHE A 169 -17.97 -3.03 21.45
C PHE A 169 -16.49 -3.45 21.63
N VAL A 170 -16.06 -3.74 22.85
CA VAL A 170 -14.71 -4.26 23.14
C VAL A 170 -14.48 -5.61 22.47
N ILE A 171 -15.41 -6.54 22.62
CA ILE A 171 -15.34 -7.86 21.98
C ILE A 171 -15.35 -7.71 20.47
N PHE A 172 -16.26 -6.91 19.91
CA PHE A 172 -16.34 -6.64 18.48
C PHE A 172 -15.02 -6.09 17.92
N THR A 173 -14.47 -5.07 18.58
CA THR A 173 -13.21 -4.44 18.13
C THR A 173 -12.02 -5.40 18.24
N GLY A 174 -11.98 -6.22 19.29
CA GLY A 174 -10.97 -7.27 19.44
C GLY A 174 -11.03 -8.31 18.33
N VAL A 175 -12.22 -8.84 18.04
CA VAL A 175 -12.47 -9.80 16.95
C VAL A 175 -12.14 -9.17 15.59
N PHE A 176 -12.56 -7.92 15.36
CA PHE A 176 -12.26 -7.17 14.15
C PHE A 176 -10.75 -7.09 13.89
N HIS A 177 -9.96 -6.68 14.88
CA HIS A 177 -8.51 -6.57 14.71
C HIS A 177 -7.82 -7.95 14.61
N ALA A 178 -8.35 -8.97 15.27
CA ALA A 178 -7.84 -10.34 15.15
C ALA A 178 -8.06 -10.89 13.73
N LEU A 179 -9.22 -10.70 13.15
CA LEU A 179 -9.58 -11.24 11.83
C LEU A 179 -9.08 -10.38 10.67
N SER A 180 -8.79 -9.10 10.88
CA SER A 180 -8.25 -8.22 9.85
C SER A 180 -6.72 -8.08 9.93
N PHE A 181 -6.19 -7.55 11.02
CA PHE A 181 -4.77 -7.29 11.18
C PHE A 181 -3.96 -8.54 11.48
N LEU A 182 -4.32 -9.29 12.55
CA LEU A 182 -3.53 -10.45 12.99
C LEU A 182 -3.55 -11.57 11.95
N LEU A 183 -4.71 -11.87 11.35
CA LEU A 183 -4.80 -12.85 10.27
C LEU A 183 -3.92 -12.44 9.07
N SER A 184 -3.99 -11.18 8.63
CA SER A 184 -3.17 -10.68 7.53
C SER A 184 -1.68 -10.76 7.85
N LEU A 185 -1.29 -10.43 9.08
CA LEU A 185 0.10 -10.52 9.56
C LEU A 185 0.61 -11.96 9.55
N VAL A 186 -0.20 -12.91 10.05
CA VAL A 186 0.14 -14.35 10.06
C VAL A 186 0.33 -14.86 8.64
N VAL A 187 -0.58 -14.55 7.72
CA VAL A 187 -0.47 -14.93 6.30
C VAL A 187 0.79 -14.33 5.67
N LEU A 188 1.05 -13.03 5.90
CA LEU A 188 2.26 -12.36 5.44
C LEU A 188 3.53 -13.05 5.95
N CYS A 189 3.64 -13.24 7.25
CA CYS A 189 4.81 -13.88 7.87
C CYS A 189 5.01 -15.31 7.34
N PHE A 190 3.96 -16.11 7.32
CA PHE A 190 4.03 -17.50 6.84
C PHE A 190 4.49 -17.57 5.38
N THR A 191 3.84 -16.83 4.48
CA THR A 191 4.13 -16.87 3.04
C THR A 191 5.55 -16.37 2.75
N TYR A 192 5.97 -15.26 3.35
CA TYR A 192 7.31 -14.72 3.12
C TYR A 192 8.42 -15.53 3.76
N LEU A 193 8.20 -16.17 4.93
CA LEU A 193 9.16 -17.11 5.50
C LEU A 193 9.34 -18.33 4.59
N LYS A 194 8.27 -18.86 3.99
CA LYS A 194 8.34 -19.93 2.99
C LYS A 194 9.09 -19.49 1.74
N VAL A 195 8.78 -18.31 1.20
CA VAL A 195 9.50 -17.72 0.05
C VAL A 195 10.99 -17.59 0.35
N LEU A 196 11.36 -17.09 1.55
CA LEU A 196 12.73 -16.93 1.96
C LEU A 196 13.46 -18.28 2.10
N LYS A 197 12.78 -19.31 2.64
CA LYS A 197 13.33 -20.67 2.75
C LYS A 197 13.65 -21.24 1.37
N VAL A 198 12.73 -21.14 0.41
CA VAL A 198 12.90 -21.63 -0.95
C VAL A 198 14.00 -20.83 -1.68
N ALA A 199 13.99 -19.50 -1.58
CA ALA A 199 15.04 -18.67 -2.17
C ALA A 199 16.45 -19.03 -1.63
N ARG A 200 16.58 -19.26 -0.31
CA ARG A 200 17.85 -19.72 0.30
C ARG A 200 18.27 -21.10 -0.18
N PHE A 201 17.32 -22.01 -0.37
CA PHE A 201 17.60 -23.35 -0.87
C PHE A 201 18.11 -23.31 -2.32
N HIS A 202 17.46 -22.56 -3.20
CA HIS A 202 17.92 -22.39 -4.58
C HIS A 202 19.30 -21.71 -4.67
N CYS A 203 19.54 -20.70 -3.85
CA CYS A 203 20.87 -20.08 -3.78
C CYS A 203 21.94 -21.10 -3.38
N LYS A 204 21.70 -21.94 -2.35
CA LYS A 204 22.65 -22.98 -1.95
C LYS A 204 22.92 -24.02 -3.05
N ARG A 205 21.87 -24.46 -3.78
CA ARG A 205 22.05 -25.39 -4.90
C ARG A 205 22.91 -24.77 -6.04
N ILE A 206 22.64 -23.53 -6.39
CA ILE A 206 23.43 -22.81 -7.38
C ILE A 206 24.89 -22.69 -6.90
N ASP A 207 25.11 -22.39 -5.61
CA ASP A 207 26.44 -22.33 -5.00
C ASP A 207 27.20 -23.65 -5.16
N VAL A 208 26.54 -24.79 -4.89
CA VAL A 208 27.14 -26.13 -5.02
C VAL A 208 27.47 -26.44 -6.50
N ILE A 209 26.54 -26.21 -7.41
CA ILE A 209 26.73 -26.44 -8.85
C ILE A 209 27.87 -25.55 -9.39
N THR A 210 27.87 -24.26 -9.03
CA THR A 210 28.91 -23.31 -9.45
C THR A 210 30.27 -23.73 -8.88
N MET A 211 30.33 -24.18 -7.62
CA MET A 211 31.57 -24.68 -7.04
C MET A 211 32.05 -25.96 -7.73
N GLN A 212 31.17 -26.91 -8.04
CA GLN A 212 31.52 -28.11 -8.79
C GLN A 212 32.03 -27.79 -10.20
N THR A 213 31.38 -26.86 -10.89
CA THR A 213 31.80 -26.39 -12.22
C THR A 213 33.14 -25.65 -12.15
N LEU A 214 33.37 -24.85 -11.10
CA LEU A 214 34.63 -24.13 -10.88
C LEU A 214 35.78 -25.07 -10.50
N VAL A 215 35.50 -26.19 -9.82
CA VAL A 215 36.48 -27.22 -9.48
C VAL A 215 36.86 -28.03 -10.73
N LEU A 216 35.89 -28.26 -11.64
CA LEU A 216 36.14 -28.97 -12.90
C LEU A 216 36.89 -28.11 -13.93
N LEU A 217 36.79 -26.79 -13.86
CA LEU A 217 37.53 -25.82 -14.69
C LEU A 217 38.76 -25.33 -13.93
N VAL A 218 39.83 -26.12 -13.91
CA VAL A 218 41.06 -25.92 -13.14
C VAL A 218 41.76 -24.57 -13.39
N ASP A 219 41.41 -23.83 -14.45
CA ASP A 219 42.06 -22.60 -14.87
C ASP A 219 41.35 -21.28 -14.57
N ILE A 220 40.33 -21.28 -13.67
CA ILE A 220 39.61 -20.02 -13.39
C ILE A 220 40.39 -19.17 -12.36
N HIS A 221 40.79 -17.98 -12.83
CA HIS A 221 41.48 -16.96 -12.05
C HIS A 221 40.73 -16.68 -10.72
N PRO A 222 41.38 -16.62 -9.53
CA PRO A 222 40.78 -16.42 -8.22
C PRO A 222 39.78 -15.25 -8.15
N SER A 223 40.05 -14.16 -8.90
CA SER A 223 39.19 -12.98 -8.96
C SER A 223 37.81 -13.22 -9.58
N VAL A 224 37.67 -14.20 -10.50
CA VAL A 224 36.38 -14.55 -11.11
C VAL A 224 35.52 -15.33 -10.10
N ARG A 225 36.14 -16.23 -9.34
CA ARG A 225 35.50 -16.98 -8.25
C ARG A 225 34.96 -16.03 -7.19
N GLU A 226 35.74 -15.07 -6.77
CA GLU A 226 35.36 -14.09 -5.75
C GLU A 226 34.18 -13.21 -6.24
N ARG A 227 34.22 -12.72 -7.47
CA ARG A 227 33.10 -11.95 -8.07
C ARG A 227 31.81 -12.76 -8.13
N CYS A 228 31.88 -14.05 -8.51
CA CYS A 228 30.72 -14.92 -8.59
C CYS A 228 30.07 -15.14 -7.20
N LEU A 229 30.87 -15.39 -6.17
CA LEU A 229 30.43 -15.54 -4.79
C LEU A 229 29.83 -14.23 -4.23
N GLU A 230 30.44 -13.10 -4.55
CA GLU A 230 29.93 -11.78 -4.13
C GLU A 230 28.59 -11.44 -4.82
N GLU A 231 28.43 -11.74 -6.10
CA GLU A 231 27.17 -11.52 -6.81
C GLU A 231 26.03 -12.39 -6.26
N GLN A 232 26.30 -13.64 -5.91
CA GLN A 232 25.36 -14.54 -5.24
C GLN A 232 24.95 -14.01 -3.87
N ARG A 233 25.93 -13.56 -3.06
CA ARG A 233 25.68 -12.93 -1.75
C ARG A 233 24.79 -11.70 -1.89
N ARG A 234 25.04 -10.84 -2.89
CA ARG A 234 24.24 -9.66 -3.20
C ARG A 234 22.81 -10.03 -3.62
N ARG A 235 22.62 -11.06 -4.46
CA ARG A 235 21.28 -11.55 -4.86
C ARG A 235 20.48 -12.04 -3.66
N ARG A 236 21.08 -12.81 -2.78
CA ARG A 236 20.49 -13.30 -1.52
C ARG A 236 20.10 -12.15 -0.59
N GLN A 237 20.97 -11.16 -0.41
CA GLN A 237 20.70 -9.98 0.39
C GLN A 237 19.55 -9.15 -0.18
N ARG A 238 19.50 -8.96 -1.50
CA ARG A 238 18.40 -8.23 -2.17
C ARG A 238 17.05 -8.92 -1.96
N ALA A 239 16.98 -10.24 -2.05
CA ALA A 239 15.76 -11.01 -1.80
C ALA A 239 15.30 -10.85 -0.34
N THR A 240 16.20 -11.04 0.62
CA THR A 240 15.92 -10.87 2.05
C THR A 240 15.45 -9.44 2.36
N LYS A 241 16.15 -8.42 1.83
CA LYS A 241 15.79 -7.01 2.02
C LYS A 241 14.38 -6.70 1.50
N LYS A 242 14.01 -7.19 0.33
CA LYS A 242 12.64 -7.00 -0.20
C LYS A 242 11.60 -7.59 0.75
N ILE A 243 11.78 -8.83 1.20
CA ILE A 243 10.85 -9.51 2.12
C ILE A 243 10.72 -8.74 3.44
N SER A 244 11.86 -8.33 4.03
CA SER A 244 11.85 -7.54 5.26
C SER A 244 11.14 -6.18 5.07
N THR A 245 11.28 -5.55 3.91
CA THR A 245 10.56 -4.31 3.59
C THR A 245 9.05 -4.54 3.56
N PHE A 246 8.57 -5.64 2.96
CA PHE A 246 7.14 -5.94 2.90
C PHE A 246 6.50 -6.12 4.29
N ILE A 247 7.10 -6.97 5.11
CA ILE A 247 6.61 -7.24 6.47
C ILE A 247 6.80 -5.98 7.34
N GLY A 248 7.97 -5.35 7.26
CA GLY A 248 8.32 -4.18 8.07
C GLY A 248 7.38 -3.00 7.81
N THR A 249 7.05 -2.70 6.55
CA THR A 249 6.08 -1.63 6.23
C THR A 249 4.68 -1.96 6.74
N PHE A 250 4.24 -3.22 6.66
CA PHE A 250 2.95 -3.63 7.21
C PHE A 250 2.87 -3.39 8.72
N ILE A 251 3.87 -3.88 9.46
CA ILE A 251 3.92 -3.74 10.92
C ILE A 251 4.06 -2.27 11.31
N LEU A 252 5.02 -1.54 10.73
CA LEU A 252 5.30 -0.16 11.07
C LEU A 252 4.10 0.76 10.83
N CYS A 253 3.35 0.53 9.75
CA CYS A 253 2.20 1.34 9.42
C CYS A 253 0.96 0.99 10.25
N PHE A 254 0.63 -0.28 10.43
CA PHE A 254 -0.64 -0.66 11.05
C PHE A 254 -0.57 -0.99 12.54
N ALA A 255 0.53 -1.61 13.00
CA ALA A 255 0.60 -2.07 14.40
C ALA A 255 0.46 -0.94 15.43
N PRO A 256 1.07 0.26 15.25
CA PRO A 256 0.91 1.34 16.23
C PRO A 256 -0.55 1.75 16.40
N TYR A 257 -1.30 1.88 15.31
CA TYR A 257 -2.73 2.22 15.36
C TYR A 257 -3.56 1.09 16.00
N VAL A 258 -3.35 -0.16 15.58
CA VAL A 258 -4.10 -1.31 16.14
C VAL A 258 -3.83 -1.48 17.62
N ILE A 259 -2.57 -1.39 18.05
CA ILE A 259 -2.19 -1.49 19.47
C ILE A 259 -2.83 -0.33 20.25
N THR A 260 -2.79 0.89 19.74
CA THR A 260 -3.41 2.06 20.38
C THR A 260 -4.92 1.84 20.55
N ARG A 261 -5.60 1.31 19.53
CA ARG A 261 -7.04 0.97 19.59
C ARG A 261 -7.35 -0.07 20.66
N LEU A 262 -6.54 -1.12 20.78
CA LEU A 262 -6.75 -2.18 21.77
C LEU A 262 -6.42 -1.70 23.19
N VAL A 263 -5.38 -0.90 23.38
CA VAL A 263 -5.00 -0.31 24.68
C VAL A 263 -6.05 0.68 25.17
N GLU A 264 -6.60 1.50 24.28
CA GLU A 264 -7.71 2.42 24.59
C GLU A 264 -8.92 1.69 25.20
N LEU A 265 -9.25 0.50 24.69
CA LEU A 265 -10.38 -0.29 25.19
C LEU A 265 -10.19 -0.78 26.63
N SER A 266 -8.95 -0.95 27.08
CA SER A 266 -8.63 -1.44 28.43
C SER A 266 -8.89 -0.43 29.54
N SER A 267 -9.05 0.87 29.23
CA SER A 267 -9.21 2.01 30.17
C SER A 267 -8.12 2.14 31.24
N VAL A 268 -7.09 1.33 31.21
CA VAL A 268 -6.01 1.32 32.19
C VAL A 268 -4.97 2.42 31.90
N VAL A 269 -4.81 2.74 30.62
CA VAL A 269 -3.78 3.69 30.16
C VAL A 269 -4.43 4.92 29.54
N HIS A 270 -4.04 6.09 30.02
CA HIS A 270 -4.42 7.35 29.40
C HIS A 270 -3.56 7.61 28.16
N ILE A 271 -4.18 7.62 27.00
CA ILE A 271 -3.51 7.87 25.71
C ILE A 271 -3.69 9.35 25.35
N SER A 272 -2.59 10.03 25.05
CA SER A 272 -2.65 11.42 24.59
C SER A 272 -3.24 11.52 23.17
N ALA A 273 -3.97 12.60 22.90
CA ALA A 273 -4.54 12.85 21.57
C ALA A 273 -3.44 12.97 20.49
N HIS A 274 -2.27 13.54 20.82
CA HIS A 274 -1.14 13.62 19.90
C HIS A 274 -0.67 12.23 19.45
N TRP A 275 -0.56 11.27 20.39
CA TRP A 275 -0.20 9.90 20.05
C TRP A 275 -1.29 9.20 19.20
N GLY A 276 -2.56 9.41 19.53
CA GLY A 276 -3.68 8.89 18.74
C GLY A 276 -3.59 9.34 17.28
N ILE A 277 -3.37 10.64 17.03
CA ILE A 277 -3.23 11.19 15.69
C ILE A 277 -1.95 10.68 15.01
N ILE A 278 -0.82 10.58 15.71
CA ILE A 278 0.44 10.02 15.16
C ILE A 278 0.22 8.57 14.71
N SER A 279 -0.41 7.74 15.54
CA SER A 279 -0.69 6.34 15.20
C SER A 279 -1.57 6.23 13.94
N LYS A 280 -2.52 7.16 13.79
CA LYS A 280 -3.36 7.29 12.61
C LYS A 280 -2.58 7.71 11.37
N CYS A 281 -1.68 8.69 11.48
CA CYS A 281 -0.79 9.11 10.41
C CYS A 281 0.12 7.95 9.94
N LEU A 282 0.59 7.12 10.88
CA LEU A 282 1.33 5.90 10.53
C LEU A 282 0.47 4.92 9.73
N ALA A 283 -0.82 4.73 10.09
CA ALA A 283 -1.73 3.93 9.29
C ALA A 283 -1.94 4.52 7.88
N TYR A 284 -2.09 5.83 7.76
CA TYR A 284 -2.20 6.52 6.46
C TYR A 284 -0.92 6.46 5.63
N SER A 285 0.27 6.41 6.26
CA SER A 285 1.54 6.27 5.54
C SER A 285 1.61 4.98 4.72
N LYS A 286 0.72 4.02 4.99
CA LYS A 286 0.56 2.81 4.17
C LYS A 286 0.12 3.15 2.75
N ALA A 287 -0.85 4.06 2.58
CA ALA A 287 -1.30 4.51 1.26
C ALA A 287 -0.17 5.18 0.45
N VAL A 288 0.81 5.76 1.13
CA VAL A 288 2.03 6.32 0.51
C VAL A 288 3.03 5.23 0.15
N SER A 289 3.27 4.26 1.05
CA SER A 289 4.31 3.24 0.87
C SER A 289 3.93 2.18 -0.17
N ASP A 290 2.66 1.83 -0.30
CA ASP A 290 2.18 0.74 -1.18
C ASP A 290 2.59 0.90 -2.65
N PRO A 291 2.42 2.06 -3.30
CA PRO A 291 2.85 2.26 -4.67
C PRO A 291 4.32 1.93 -4.90
N PHE A 292 5.18 2.31 -3.95
CA PHE A 292 6.62 2.05 -4.05
C PHE A 292 6.96 0.59 -3.77
N VAL A 293 6.39 0.02 -2.73
CA VAL A 293 6.70 -1.34 -2.30
C VAL A 293 6.18 -2.39 -3.29
N TYR A 294 4.97 -2.21 -3.83
CA TYR A 294 4.30 -3.24 -4.65
C TYR A 294 4.35 -2.98 -6.15
N SER A 295 4.55 -1.75 -6.60
CA SER A 295 4.38 -1.36 -8.00
C SER A 295 5.58 -0.60 -8.57
N LEU A 296 5.74 0.67 -8.26
CA LEU A 296 6.63 1.61 -8.96
C LEU A 296 8.11 1.18 -8.98
N LEU A 297 8.58 0.43 -7.97
CA LEU A 297 9.95 -0.09 -7.93
C LEU A 297 10.14 -1.37 -8.75
N ARG A 298 9.09 -1.98 -9.29
CA ARG A 298 9.20 -3.13 -10.19
C ARG A 298 9.65 -2.69 -11.58
N HIS A 299 10.47 -3.51 -12.23
CA HIS A 299 11.06 -3.19 -13.54
C HIS A 299 10.01 -2.82 -14.60
N GLN A 300 8.89 -3.55 -14.67
CA GLN A 300 7.81 -3.31 -15.63
C GLN A 300 7.16 -1.93 -15.42
N TYR A 301 6.82 -1.58 -14.18
CA TYR A 301 6.28 -0.26 -13.85
C TYR A 301 7.30 0.86 -14.11
N LYS A 302 8.58 0.62 -13.76
CA LYS A 302 9.66 1.58 -14.05
C LYS A 302 9.81 1.88 -15.54
N LYS A 303 9.72 0.86 -16.39
CA LYS A 303 9.73 1.03 -17.84
C LYS A 303 8.51 1.84 -18.28
N THR A 304 7.32 1.43 -17.88
CA THR A 304 6.06 2.05 -18.30
C THR A 304 5.96 3.51 -17.88
N TRP A 305 6.27 3.87 -16.63
CA TRP A 305 6.16 5.27 -16.21
C TRP A 305 7.23 6.16 -16.88
N LYS A 306 8.44 5.65 -17.16
CA LYS A 306 9.43 6.37 -17.97
C LYS A 306 8.92 6.63 -19.39
N ASP A 307 8.31 5.63 -20.01
CA ASP A 307 7.73 5.77 -21.36
C ASP A 307 6.58 6.81 -21.37
N ILE A 308 5.74 6.82 -20.32
CA ILE A 308 4.66 7.81 -20.15
C ILE A 308 5.26 9.23 -20.04
N ILE A 309 6.24 9.42 -19.15
CA ILE A 309 6.89 10.73 -18.96
C ILE A 309 7.57 11.20 -20.25
N ASN A 310 8.32 10.33 -20.93
CA ASN A 310 8.99 10.69 -22.18
C ASN A 310 7.98 11.10 -23.28
N LYS A 311 6.83 10.41 -23.36
CA LYS A 311 5.75 10.81 -24.28
C LYS A 311 5.15 12.16 -23.95
N ILE A 312 4.92 12.44 -22.67
CA ILE A 312 4.37 13.73 -22.22
C ILE A 312 5.35 14.86 -22.54
N LEU A 313 6.64 14.68 -22.21
CA LEU A 313 7.69 15.67 -22.49
C LEU A 313 7.86 15.92 -23.99
N LYS A 314 7.88 14.85 -24.80
CA LYS A 314 7.97 14.99 -26.27
C LYS A 314 6.76 15.73 -26.86
N ARG A 315 5.54 15.44 -26.34
CA ARG A 315 4.34 16.15 -26.79
C ARG A 315 4.33 17.62 -26.36
N SER A 316 4.83 17.93 -25.16
CA SER A 316 4.97 19.30 -24.67
C SER A 316 5.98 20.09 -25.53
N SER A 317 7.10 19.49 -25.91
CA SER A 317 8.11 20.11 -26.79
C SER A 317 7.54 20.41 -28.19
N ILE A 318 6.75 19.49 -28.76
CA ILE A 318 6.11 19.69 -30.08
C ILE A 318 5.07 20.82 -30.00
N ASN A 319 4.26 20.86 -28.93
CA ASN A 319 3.26 21.91 -28.78
C ASN A 319 3.89 23.29 -28.55
N SER A 320 4.99 23.38 -27.80
CA SER A 320 5.74 24.64 -27.62
C SER A 320 6.38 25.13 -28.92
N SER A 321 6.88 24.24 -29.77
CA SER A 321 7.43 24.57 -31.08
C SER A 321 6.33 25.05 -32.06
N ALA A 322 5.14 24.44 -32.02
CA ALA A 322 4.01 24.83 -32.82
C ALA A 322 3.50 26.25 -32.45
N LEU A 323 3.38 26.53 -31.13
CA LEU A 323 2.99 27.86 -30.62
C LEU A 323 4.03 28.93 -30.97
N ALA A 324 5.32 28.64 -30.95
CA ALA A 324 6.39 29.53 -31.32
C ALA A 324 6.35 29.83 -32.85
N GLY A 325 6.06 28.82 -33.69
CA GLY A 325 5.89 28.97 -35.13
C GLY A 325 4.66 29.87 -35.51
N GLU A 326 3.56 29.73 -34.79
CA GLU A 326 2.36 30.50 -35.00
C GLU A 326 2.51 31.99 -34.58
N SER A 327 3.31 32.25 -33.54
CA SER A 327 3.67 33.62 -33.12
C SER A 327 4.58 34.31 -34.11
N HIS A 328 5.48 33.58 -34.78
CA HIS A 328 6.38 34.16 -35.80
C HIS A 328 5.65 34.49 -37.09
N ASN A 329 4.62 33.74 -37.45
CA ASN A 329 3.82 33.98 -38.69
C ASN A 329 2.84 35.15 -38.56
N ARG A 330 2.48 35.61 -37.35
CA ARG A 330 1.63 36.80 -37.13
C ARG A 330 2.39 38.12 -37.21
N ASN A 331 3.71 38.12 -37.26
CA ASN A 331 4.55 39.30 -37.28
C ASN A 331 5.16 39.61 -38.66
N LEU A 332 4.73 38.94 -39.73
CA LEU A 332 5.12 39.30 -41.09
C LEU A 332 4.23 40.45 -41.59
N PRO A 333 4.79 41.59 -42.02
CA PRO A 333 4.02 42.70 -42.62
C PRO A 333 3.40 42.25 -43.94
N PRO A 334 2.21 42.78 -44.33
CA PRO A 334 1.59 42.46 -45.61
C PRO A 334 2.51 42.87 -46.75
N LEU A 335 2.78 41.94 -47.66
CA LEU A 335 3.42 42.25 -48.95
C LEU A 335 2.46 43.16 -49.74
N ASN A 336 2.86 44.44 -49.93
CA ASN A 336 2.19 45.35 -50.85
C ASN A 336 2.42 44.86 -52.27
N GLU A 337 1.32 44.58 -53.00
CA GLU A 337 1.25 44.59 -54.44
C GLU A 337 1.15 46.01 -54.96
#